data_adbe59ab76f6b168f0076e2d0e7c24e1
#
_entry.id   adbe59ab76f6b168f0076e2d0e7c24e1
#
_cell.length_a   1.000
_cell.length_b   1.000
_cell.length_c   1.000
_cell.angle_alpha   90.00
_cell.angle_beta   90.00
_cell.angle_gamma   90.00
#
_symmetry.space_group_name_H-M   'P 1'
#
loop_
_entity.id
_entity.type
_entity.pdbx_description
1 polymer ?
#
loop_
_entity_poly.entity_id
_entity_poly.type
_entity_poly.pdbx_seq_one_letter_code
_entity_poly.pdbx_strand_id
1 'polypeptide(L)'
;MKKIYALVFGLFSIFCFGQIKGTVTDVNNEPLAFVSIYIENTYIGTTTNENGKYELMYNGNKNVNIIYQYLGYKTQKNILTIDKFPYTNDVKLIEENYNLNEVVLTEGENPANEVIRNAVKSKKVNSAKTDKFEADFYSRGIFRVKDIPKKIMGMKVREEMNDSGADLDSTGSGIIYLSETVSKIKVEKPNKLKEEILASKVAGEDNGFSYNTALNTNYDFYENYIDFDVNMVSPIADNTFNYYNFKLESTFYDDNNQLINKIVVTPKRDKEPVFEGYIYIVEDSWAIYGVDLDIKGYRMQQPILETMKLTQNFSFNKNNKLWVKNVQTLDFLAGIFGIKFSGKFTHV
;
A
#
# COMPACT_ATOMS: atom_id res chain seq x y z
N MET A 1 -13.87 54.56 2.30
CA MET A 1 -12.86 53.49 2.31
C MET A 1 -13.28 52.23 3.10
N LYS A 2 -14.03 52.32 4.21
CA LYS A 2 -14.47 51.13 4.99
C LYS A 2 -15.47 50.19 4.27
N LYS A 3 -16.20 50.65 3.25
CA LYS A 3 -17.16 49.80 2.50
C LYS A 3 -16.53 48.99 1.36
N ILE A 4 -15.29 49.29 0.95
CA ILE A 4 -14.58 48.54 -0.10
C ILE A 4 -13.96 47.26 0.49
N TYR A 5 -13.53 47.29 1.75
CA TYR A 5 -12.97 46.09 2.41
C TYR A 5 -14.01 45.00 2.70
N ALA A 6 -15.28 45.39 2.89
CA ALA A 6 -16.38 44.44 3.06
C ALA A 6 -16.74 43.69 1.77
N LEU A 7 -16.51 44.31 0.60
CA LEU A 7 -16.78 43.71 -0.70
C LEU A 7 -15.66 42.74 -1.11
N VAL A 8 -14.41 43.00 -0.73
CA VAL A 8 -13.26 42.13 -1.00
C VAL A 8 -13.29 40.86 -0.11
N PHE A 9 -13.84 40.96 1.12
CA PHE A 9 -13.98 39.80 2.00
C PHE A 9 -15.13 38.88 1.58
N GLY A 10 -16.12 39.36 0.82
CA GLY A 10 -17.23 38.55 0.28
C GLY A 10 -16.87 37.72 -0.96
N LEU A 11 -15.70 37.96 -1.58
CA LEU A 11 -15.22 37.27 -2.78
C LEU A 11 -14.30 36.07 -2.45
N PHE A 12 -14.09 35.75 -1.18
CA PHE A 12 -13.51 34.49 -0.81
C PHE A 12 -14.59 33.40 -1.03
N SER A 13 -14.82 33.07 -2.31
CA SER A 13 -15.60 31.91 -2.71
C SER A 13 -14.99 30.70 -2.01
N ILE A 14 -15.68 30.14 -1.04
CA ILE A 14 -15.38 28.85 -0.45
C ILE A 14 -15.43 27.89 -1.63
N PHE A 15 -14.30 27.49 -2.17
CA PHE A 15 -14.21 26.33 -3.04
C PHE A 15 -14.62 25.13 -2.18
N CYS A 16 -15.91 24.84 -2.15
CA CYS A 16 -16.44 23.64 -1.52
C CYS A 16 -16.03 22.47 -2.43
N PHE A 17 -14.85 21.91 -2.19
CA PHE A 17 -14.48 20.66 -2.81
C PHE A 17 -15.46 19.61 -2.34
N GLY A 18 -16.06 18.91 -3.30
CA GLY A 18 -16.91 17.77 -3.00
C GLY A 18 -16.10 16.69 -2.26
N GLN A 19 -16.51 16.36 -1.05
CA GLN A 19 -15.78 15.44 -0.19
C GLN A 19 -16.72 14.30 0.24
N ILE A 20 -16.31 13.08 -0.06
CA ILE A 20 -16.91 11.85 0.46
C ILE A 20 -15.98 11.36 1.56
N LYS A 21 -16.51 11.17 2.76
CA LYS A 21 -15.73 10.73 3.92
C LYS A 21 -16.46 9.63 4.67
N GLY A 22 -15.74 8.92 5.52
CA GLY A 22 -16.33 7.87 6.36
C GLY A 22 -15.28 7.08 7.09
N THR A 23 -15.74 5.99 7.70
CA THR A 23 -14.89 5.03 8.41
C THR A 23 -15.12 3.65 7.82
N VAL A 24 -14.04 2.89 7.65
CA VAL A 24 -14.10 1.47 7.27
C VAL A 24 -13.71 0.63 8.47
N THR A 25 -14.53 -0.35 8.79
CA THR A 25 -14.31 -1.29 9.90
C THR A 25 -14.47 -2.74 9.43
N ASP A 26 -14.05 -3.68 10.24
CA ASP A 26 -14.43 -5.09 10.11
C ASP A 26 -15.82 -5.36 10.74
N VAL A 27 -16.22 -6.64 10.77
CA VAL A 27 -17.49 -7.10 11.37
C VAL A 27 -17.55 -6.87 12.89
N ASN A 28 -16.39 -6.78 13.56
CA ASN A 28 -16.26 -6.55 15.00
C ASN A 28 -16.21 -5.06 15.36
N ASN A 29 -16.33 -4.15 14.36
CA ASN A 29 -16.14 -2.71 14.43
C ASN A 29 -14.70 -2.27 14.71
N GLU A 30 -13.72 -3.13 14.48
CA GLU A 30 -12.32 -2.75 14.52
C GLU A 30 -11.97 -1.93 13.27
N PRO A 31 -11.29 -0.78 13.40
CA PRO A 31 -10.98 0.07 12.27
C PRO A 31 -9.99 -0.61 11.33
N LEU A 32 -10.30 -0.62 10.04
CA LEU A 32 -9.43 -1.15 9.00
C LEU A 32 -8.58 -0.02 8.38
N ALA A 33 -7.31 -0.04 8.69
CA ALA A 33 -6.35 0.90 8.14
C ALA A 33 -5.91 0.48 6.72
N PHE A 34 -5.69 1.47 5.84
CA PHE A 34 -5.13 1.29 4.50
C PHE A 34 -6.00 0.47 3.53
N VAL A 35 -7.30 0.48 3.75
CA VAL A 35 -8.27 0.00 2.77
C VAL A 35 -8.18 0.89 1.53
N SER A 36 -8.02 0.30 0.37
CA SER A 36 -8.08 1.01 -0.91
C SER A 36 -9.52 1.40 -1.21
N ILE A 37 -9.75 2.68 -1.50
CA ILE A 37 -11.07 3.25 -1.79
C ILE A 37 -10.96 4.01 -3.08
N TYR A 38 -11.69 3.60 -4.12
CA TYR A 38 -11.61 4.24 -5.41
C TYR A 38 -12.96 4.26 -6.13
N ILE A 39 -13.09 5.19 -7.07
CA ILE A 39 -14.28 5.30 -7.92
C ILE A 39 -14.13 4.33 -9.09
N GLU A 40 -15.13 3.48 -9.24
CA GLU A 40 -15.16 2.44 -10.27
C GLU A 40 -14.87 3.01 -11.67
N ASN A 41 -13.98 2.34 -12.40
CA ASN A 41 -13.54 2.71 -13.76
C ASN A 41 -12.85 4.08 -13.86
N THR A 42 -12.35 4.62 -12.76
CA THR A 42 -11.51 5.83 -12.74
C THR A 42 -10.19 5.56 -12.02
N TYR A 43 -9.34 6.56 -11.97
CA TYR A 43 -8.11 6.57 -11.17
C TYR A 43 -8.24 7.45 -9.92
N ILE A 44 -9.47 7.87 -9.57
CA ILE A 44 -9.73 8.69 -8.40
C ILE A 44 -9.87 7.76 -7.19
N GLY A 45 -8.97 7.86 -6.25
CA GLY A 45 -8.95 7.01 -5.07
C GLY A 45 -8.29 7.65 -3.86
N THR A 46 -8.39 6.95 -2.73
CA THR A 46 -7.77 7.28 -1.45
C THR A 46 -7.60 6.02 -0.62
N THR A 47 -7.06 6.14 0.58
CA THR A 47 -6.99 5.04 1.55
C THR A 47 -7.52 5.46 2.91
N THR A 48 -7.91 4.48 3.73
CA THR A 48 -8.18 4.74 5.14
C THR A 48 -6.88 5.02 5.91
N ASN A 49 -6.98 5.90 6.90
CA ASN A 49 -5.90 6.10 7.87
C ASN A 49 -5.90 5.01 8.94
N GLU A 50 -5.02 5.09 9.94
CA GLU A 50 -4.90 4.10 11.02
C GLU A 50 -6.16 3.90 11.88
N ASN A 51 -7.04 4.90 11.91
CA ASN A 51 -8.32 4.84 12.60
C ASN A 51 -9.47 4.42 11.66
N GLY A 52 -9.14 3.86 10.49
CA GLY A 52 -10.12 3.45 9.50
C GLY A 52 -10.82 4.61 8.77
N LYS A 53 -10.47 5.87 9.02
CA LYS A 53 -11.13 7.04 8.42
C LYS A 53 -10.54 7.37 7.05
N TYR A 54 -11.39 7.81 6.13
CA TYR A 54 -11.00 8.22 4.79
C TYR A 54 -11.67 9.52 4.36
N GLU A 55 -11.06 10.18 3.40
CA GLU A 55 -11.55 11.35 2.68
C GLU A 55 -11.23 11.17 1.20
N LEU A 56 -12.27 11.15 0.36
CA LEU A 56 -12.18 11.02 -1.08
C LEU A 56 -12.67 12.31 -1.73
N MET A 57 -11.80 12.99 -2.44
CA MET A 57 -12.16 14.19 -3.19
C MET A 57 -12.92 13.80 -4.45
N TYR A 58 -14.13 14.32 -4.62
CA TYR A 58 -15.00 14.00 -5.73
C TYR A 58 -15.83 15.19 -6.17
N ASN A 59 -15.69 15.58 -7.42
CA ASN A 59 -16.43 16.69 -8.04
C ASN A 59 -17.25 16.22 -9.25
N GLY A 60 -17.62 14.94 -9.28
CA GLY A 60 -18.31 14.33 -10.42
C GLY A 60 -19.83 14.32 -10.31
N ASN A 61 -20.43 13.35 -10.98
CA ASN A 61 -21.88 13.20 -11.08
C ASN A 61 -22.54 12.88 -9.74
N LYS A 62 -23.86 13.13 -9.64
CA LYS A 62 -24.68 12.80 -8.47
C LYS A 62 -24.60 11.32 -8.07
N ASN A 63 -24.52 10.43 -9.05
CA ASN A 63 -24.39 8.98 -8.82
C ASN A 63 -22.95 8.55 -9.00
N VAL A 64 -22.41 7.84 -8.02
CA VAL A 64 -21.05 7.34 -8.03
C VAL A 64 -20.96 5.93 -7.44
N ASN A 65 -20.17 5.07 -8.09
CA ASN A 65 -19.86 3.75 -7.58
C ASN A 65 -18.49 3.80 -6.91
N ILE A 66 -18.45 3.48 -5.63
CA ILE A 66 -17.20 3.45 -4.86
C ILE A 66 -16.89 1.99 -4.51
N ILE A 67 -15.65 1.60 -4.76
CA ILE A 67 -15.10 0.29 -4.44
C ILE A 67 -14.24 0.42 -3.19
N TYR A 68 -14.41 -0.50 -2.26
CA TYR A 68 -13.60 -0.67 -1.05
C TYR A 68 -12.91 -2.03 -1.14
N GLN A 69 -11.60 -2.01 -1.27
CA GLN A 69 -10.79 -3.22 -1.47
C GLN A 69 -9.70 -3.32 -0.42
N TYR A 70 -9.62 -4.49 0.21
CA TYR A 70 -8.58 -4.80 1.19
C TYR A 70 -8.23 -6.29 1.11
N LEU A 71 -6.93 -6.61 1.07
CA LEU A 71 -6.52 -8.02 0.99
C LEU A 71 -6.99 -8.80 2.21
N GLY A 72 -7.60 -9.96 1.96
CA GLY A 72 -8.20 -10.77 3.01
C GLY A 72 -9.67 -10.45 3.31
N TYR A 73 -10.25 -9.44 2.65
CA TYR A 73 -11.65 -9.03 2.79
C TYR A 73 -12.36 -9.04 1.43
N LYS A 74 -13.67 -9.33 1.47
CA LYS A 74 -14.51 -9.22 0.29
C LYS A 74 -14.54 -7.78 -0.19
N THR A 75 -14.24 -7.58 -1.47
CA THR A 75 -14.39 -6.26 -2.10
C THR A 75 -15.84 -5.82 -1.99
N GLN A 76 -16.07 -4.62 -1.49
CA GLN A 76 -17.41 -4.05 -1.37
C GLN A 76 -17.60 -2.90 -2.34
N LYS A 77 -18.72 -2.93 -3.08
CA LYS A 77 -19.13 -1.86 -3.97
C LYS A 77 -20.37 -1.15 -3.41
N ASN A 78 -20.25 0.14 -3.20
CA ASN A 78 -21.35 1.00 -2.79
C ASN A 78 -21.78 1.91 -3.96
N ILE A 79 -23.07 1.89 -4.28
CA ILE A 79 -23.69 2.78 -5.26
C ILE A 79 -24.29 3.94 -4.48
N LEU A 80 -23.67 5.11 -4.56
CA LEU A 80 -24.09 6.29 -3.80
C LEU A 80 -24.79 7.30 -4.70
N THR A 81 -25.84 7.91 -4.16
CA THR A 81 -26.49 9.09 -4.74
C THR A 81 -26.19 10.28 -3.83
N ILE A 82 -25.38 11.21 -4.30
CA ILE A 82 -24.87 12.33 -3.51
C ILE A 82 -25.73 13.57 -3.78
N ASP A 83 -26.47 14.01 -2.77
CA ASP A 83 -27.30 15.21 -2.87
C ASP A 83 -26.58 16.46 -2.38
N LYS A 84 -25.64 16.31 -1.43
CA LYS A 84 -24.82 17.42 -0.89
C LYS A 84 -23.49 16.93 -0.35
N PHE A 85 -22.53 17.82 -0.31
CA PHE A 85 -21.21 17.60 0.31
C PHE A 85 -21.09 18.38 1.64
N PRO A 86 -20.24 17.90 2.60
CA PRO A 86 -19.57 16.62 2.57
C PRO A 86 -20.57 15.45 2.72
N TYR A 87 -20.33 14.35 2.00
CA TYR A 87 -21.13 13.13 2.09
C TYR A 87 -20.43 12.12 2.99
N THR A 88 -21.14 11.51 3.94
CA THR A 88 -20.57 10.49 4.83
C THR A 88 -21.06 9.10 4.45
N ASN A 89 -20.13 8.16 4.28
CA ASN A 89 -20.42 6.76 3.99
C ASN A 89 -19.48 5.85 4.80
N ASP A 90 -20.02 5.32 5.90
CA ASP A 90 -19.30 4.32 6.70
C ASP A 90 -19.51 2.93 6.10
N VAL A 91 -18.46 2.11 6.11
CA VAL A 91 -18.44 0.82 5.45
C VAL A 91 -17.91 -0.25 6.40
N LYS A 92 -18.54 -1.41 6.35
CA LYS A 92 -18.11 -2.57 7.11
C LYS A 92 -17.69 -3.67 6.12
N LEU A 93 -16.41 -4.02 6.12
CA LEU A 93 -15.89 -5.10 5.30
C LEU A 93 -16.03 -6.45 6.02
N ILE A 94 -16.29 -7.48 5.26
CA ILE A 94 -16.41 -8.85 5.71
C ILE A 94 -15.13 -9.58 5.30
N GLU A 95 -14.49 -10.25 6.24
CA GLU A 95 -13.36 -11.11 5.92
C GLU A 95 -13.75 -12.13 4.83
N GLU A 96 -12.85 -12.35 3.89
CA GLU A 96 -13.04 -13.36 2.87
C GLU A 96 -12.85 -14.73 3.53
N ASN A 97 -13.96 -15.38 3.87
CA ASN A 97 -13.91 -16.79 4.25
C ASN A 97 -13.60 -17.59 2.99
N TYR A 98 -12.32 -17.88 2.79
CA TYR A 98 -11.90 -18.81 1.78
C TYR A 98 -12.53 -20.15 2.09
N ASN A 99 -13.59 -20.51 1.38
CA ASN A 99 -14.02 -21.90 1.35
C ASN A 99 -12.81 -22.67 0.83
N LEU A 100 -12.17 -23.36 1.75
CA LEU A 100 -11.27 -24.45 1.43
C LEU A 100 -12.14 -25.52 0.72
N ASN A 101 -12.44 -25.31 -0.56
CA ASN A 101 -12.64 -26.46 -1.41
C ASN A 101 -11.33 -27.21 -1.28
N GLU A 102 -11.37 -28.28 -0.48
CA GLU A 102 -10.27 -29.21 -0.32
C GLU A 102 -9.69 -29.43 -1.71
N VAL A 103 -8.55 -28.81 -1.98
CA VAL A 103 -7.82 -29.10 -3.21
C VAL A 103 -7.41 -30.54 -3.02
N VAL A 104 -8.25 -31.44 -3.52
CA VAL A 104 -7.96 -32.86 -3.57
C VAL A 104 -6.67 -32.96 -4.37
N LEU A 105 -5.57 -33.14 -3.64
CA LEU A 105 -4.28 -33.44 -4.26
C LEU A 105 -4.46 -34.82 -4.91
N THR A 106 -5.03 -34.83 -6.11
CA THR A 106 -4.86 -35.95 -7.02
C THR A 106 -3.36 -36.11 -7.23
N GLU A 107 -2.89 -37.35 -7.34
CA GLU A 107 -1.49 -37.68 -7.66
C GLU A 107 -1.05 -36.92 -8.91
N GLY A 108 -0.57 -35.67 -8.76
CA GLY A 108 -0.23 -34.76 -9.81
C GLY A 108 0.69 -33.65 -9.33
N GLU A 109 1.16 -32.84 -10.23
CA GLU A 109 2.01 -31.70 -9.95
C GLU A 109 1.26 -30.68 -9.09
N ASN A 110 1.97 -30.03 -8.14
CA ASN A 110 1.43 -28.97 -7.29
C ASN A 110 0.82 -27.84 -8.14
N PRO A 111 -0.51 -27.57 -8.06
CA PRO A 111 -1.20 -26.61 -8.92
C PRO A 111 -0.63 -25.19 -8.79
N ALA A 112 -0.08 -24.82 -7.63
CA ALA A 112 0.59 -23.53 -7.46
C ALA A 112 1.77 -23.36 -8.43
N ASN A 113 2.50 -24.44 -8.72
CA ASN A 113 3.65 -24.36 -9.63
C ASN A 113 3.24 -24.06 -11.07
N GLU A 114 2.08 -24.56 -11.51
CA GLU A 114 1.53 -24.25 -12.83
C GLU A 114 1.15 -22.76 -12.92
N VAL A 115 0.41 -22.26 -11.93
CA VAL A 115 0.02 -20.83 -11.86
C VAL A 115 1.27 -19.93 -11.88
N ILE A 116 2.29 -20.24 -11.06
CA ILE A 116 3.52 -19.44 -11.02
C ILE A 116 4.29 -19.52 -12.35
N ARG A 117 4.40 -20.71 -13.00
CA ARG A 117 5.03 -20.80 -14.33
C ARG A 117 4.31 -19.93 -15.37
N ASN A 118 2.98 -19.91 -15.33
CA ASN A 118 2.19 -19.09 -16.25
C ASN A 118 2.37 -17.60 -15.94
N ALA A 119 2.42 -17.21 -14.66
CA ALA A 119 2.73 -15.84 -14.25
C ALA A 119 4.13 -15.40 -14.74
N VAL A 120 5.14 -16.24 -14.58
CA VAL A 120 6.51 -15.99 -15.09
C VAL A 120 6.51 -15.83 -16.60
N LYS A 121 5.82 -16.69 -17.36
CA LYS A 121 5.73 -16.58 -18.83
C LYS A 121 5.02 -15.28 -19.26
N SER A 122 4.01 -14.86 -18.51
CA SER A 122 3.14 -13.72 -18.87
C SER A 122 3.65 -12.39 -18.31
N LYS A 123 4.67 -12.38 -17.44
CA LYS A 123 5.10 -11.18 -16.73
C LYS A 123 5.53 -10.02 -17.65
N LYS A 124 6.25 -10.32 -18.76
CA LYS A 124 6.66 -9.28 -19.72
C LYS A 124 5.45 -8.64 -20.40
N VAL A 125 4.47 -9.45 -20.79
CA VAL A 125 3.24 -8.96 -21.43
C VAL A 125 2.42 -8.12 -20.43
N ASN A 126 2.30 -8.55 -19.19
CA ASN A 126 1.56 -7.83 -18.16
C ASN A 126 2.28 -6.55 -17.74
N SER A 127 3.60 -6.56 -17.56
CA SER A 127 4.39 -5.36 -17.27
C SER A 127 4.29 -4.33 -18.39
N ALA A 128 4.39 -4.75 -19.65
CA ALA A 128 4.35 -3.85 -20.80
C ALA A 128 3.03 -3.07 -20.95
N LYS A 129 1.93 -3.56 -20.37
CA LYS A 129 0.64 -2.83 -20.37
C LYS A 129 0.70 -1.51 -19.59
N THR A 130 1.69 -1.35 -18.72
CA THR A 130 1.93 -0.15 -17.91
C THR A 130 3.31 0.46 -18.15
N ASP A 131 3.86 0.31 -19.37
CA ASP A 131 5.18 0.84 -19.72
C ASP A 131 5.21 2.37 -19.76
N LYS A 132 4.08 2.99 -20.08
CA LYS A 132 3.97 4.44 -20.13
C LYS A 132 2.62 4.89 -19.60
N PHE A 133 2.66 5.73 -18.55
CA PHE A 133 1.46 6.30 -17.94
C PHE A 133 1.74 7.61 -17.23
N GLU A 134 0.66 8.35 -16.97
CA GLU A 134 0.62 9.52 -16.08
C GLU A 134 -0.39 9.23 -14.99
N ALA A 135 -0.08 9.62 -13.75
CA ALA A 135 -0.96 9.42 -12.61
C ALA A 135 -0.79 10.55 -11.58
N ASP A 136 -1.83 10.74 -10.77
CA ASP A 136 -1.68 11.43 -9.50
C ASP A 136 -1.09 10.44 -8.49
N PHE A 137 -0.17 10.90 -7.68
CA PHE A 137 0.52 10.10 -6.69
C PHE A 137 0.39 10.72 -5.32
N TYR A 138 -0.05 9.94 -4.35
CA TYR A 138 -0.12 10.33 -2.95
C TYR A 138 0.77 9.44 -2.12
N SER A 139 1.61 10.03 -1.29
CA SER A 139 2.46 9.34 -0.35
C SER A 139 2.21 9.84 1.06
N ARG A 140 2.10 8.90 2.00
CA ARG A 140 2.06 9.19 3.44
C ARG A 140 3.02 8.29 4.18
N GLY A 141 3.87 8.90 5.01
CA GLY A 141 4.82 8.20 5.88
C GLY A 141 4.59 8.56 7.34
N ILE A 142 4.67 7.57 8.21
CA ILE A 142 4.67 7.75 9.65
C ILE A 142 5.76 6.90 10.27
N PHE A 143 6.52 7.48 11.19
CA PHE A 143 7.58 6.82 11.92
C PHE A 143 7.35 7.01 13.42
N ARG A 144 7.40 5.92 14.18
CA ARG A 144 7.18 5.90 15.62
C ARG A 144 8.36 5.29 16.33
N VAL A 145 8.54 5.78 17.54
CA VAL A 145 9.45 5.14 18.51
C VAL A 145 8.66 4.68 19.72
N LYS A 146 9.18 3.68 20.39
CA LYS A 146 8.58 3.13 21.59
C LYS A 146 9.65 2.88 22.65
N ASP A 147 9.29 3.20 23.90
CA ASP A 147 10.08 2.89 25.10
C ASP A 147 11.50 3.50 25.09
N ILE A 148 11.67 4.74 24.57
CA ILE A 148 12.95 5.43 24.62
C ILE A 148 13.34 5.71 26.07
N PRO A 149 14.49 5.23 26.55
CA PRO A 149 14.97 5.53 27.90
C PRO A 149 15.32 7.02 28.02
N LYS A 150 15.22 7.58 29.24
CA LYS A 150 15.59 8.98 29.48
C LYS A 150 17.04 9.28 29.12
N LYS A 151 17.93 8.30 29.34
CA LYS A 151 19.38 8.42 29.05
C LYS A 151 19.89 7.13 28.40
N ILE A 152 20.78 7.27 27.41
CA ILE A 152 21.56 6.19 26.80
C ILE A 152 23.05 6.60 26.97
N MET A 153 23.87 5.76 27.58
CA MET A 153 25.30 6.02 27.82
C MET A 153 25.56 7.41 28.43
N GLY A 154 24.65 7.90 29.30
CA GLY A 154 24.76 9.21 29.93
C GLY A 154 24.19 10.39 29.14
N MET A 155 23.91 10.25 27.87
CA MET A 155 23.25 11.27 27.03
C MET A 155 21.74 11.32 27.28
N LYS A 156 21.14 12.51 27.33
CA LYS A 156 19.71 12.74 27.59
C LYS A 156 18.90 12.60 26.30
N VAL A 157 18.81 11.42 25.71
CA VAL A 157 18.27 11.14 24.38
C VAL A 157 16.81 11.59 24.24
N ARG A 158 16.00 11.42 25.30
CA ARG A 158 14.58 11.81 25.24
C ARG A 158 14.39 13.33 25.18
N GLU A 159 15.21 14.11 25.91
CA GLU A 159 15.16 15.56 25.84
C GLU A 159 15.62 16.05 24.48
N GLU A 160 16.71 15.52 23.93
CA GLU A 160 17.23 15.86 22.61
C GLU A 160 16.23 15.55 21.49
N MET A 161 15.53 14.40 21.57
CA MET A 161 14.50 14.05 20.59
C MET A 161 13.27 14.97 20.65
N ASN A 162 12.83 15.35 21.86
CA ASN A 162 11.73 16.31 21.99
C ASN A 162 12.14 17.70 21.45
N ASP A 163 13.36 18.13 21.71
CA ASP A 163 13.91 19.39 21.18
C ASP A 163 14.02 19.36 19.63
N SER A 164 14.22 18.21 19.04
CA SER A 164 14.22 17.97 17.59
C SER A 164 12.79 17.85 16.98
N GLY A 165 11.73 18.02 17.78
CA GLY A 165 10.35 18.03 17.32
C GLY A 165 9.61 16.70 17.43
N ALA A 166 10.17 15.69 18.10
CA ALA A 166 9.45 14.48 18.45
C ALA A 166 8.42 14.79 19.56
N ASP A 167 7.19 14.27 19.39
CA ASP A 167 6.15 14.38 20.43
C ASP A 167 6.11 13.07 21.23
N LEU A 168 7.01 13.02 22.25
CA LEU A 168 7.18 11.83 23.11
C LEU A 168 6.37 11.96 24.39
N ASP A 169 5.63 10.90 24.71
CA ASP A 169 4.91 10.77 25.97
C ASP A 169 5.85 10.48 27.18
N SER A 170 5.25 10.30 28.37
CA SER A 170 5.99 10.02 29.59
C SER A 170 6.76 8.68 29.57
N THR A 171 6.37 7.75 28.71
CA THR A 171 7.07 6.46 28.51
C THR A 171 8.25 6.58 27.54
N GLY A 172 8.32 7.65 26.76
CA GLY A 172 9.26 7.85 25.68
C GLY A 172 8.79 7.23 24.37
N SER A 173 7.49 7.17 24.19
CA SER A 173 6.86 6.68 22.97
C SER A 173 6.19 7.84 22.24
N GLY A 174 6.23 7.84 20.91
CA GLY A 174 5.61 8.91 20.14
C GLY A 174 5.93 8.85 18.65
N ILE A 175 5.39 9.83 17.94
CA ILE A 175 5.64 10.01 16.50
C ILE A 175 6.87 10.91 16.35
N ILE A 176 7.88 10.45 15.60
CA ILE A 176 9.10 11.20 15.33
C ILE A 176 9.18 11.71 13.91
N TYR A 177 8.36 11.18 13.01
CA TYR A 177 8.30 11.62 11.62
C TYR A 177 6.89 11.39 11.07
N LEU A 178 6.39 12.38 10.35
CA LEU A 178 5.16 12.31 9.59
C LEU A 178 5.37 13.06 8.28
N SER A 179 5.05 12.42 7.15
CA SER A 179 5.09 13.06 5.84
C SER A 179 3.82 12.81 5.06
N GLU A 180 3.43 13.79 4.27
CA GLU A 180 2.37 13.69 3.27
C GLU A 180 2.83 14.43 2.02
N THR A 181 2.73 13.78 0.86
CA THR A 181 3.09 14.36 -0.43
C THR A 181 2.03 14.03 -1.46
N VAL A 182 1.64 15.05 -2.23
CA VAL A 182 0.79 14.92 -3.41
C VAL A 182 1.62 15.35 -4.60
N SER A 183 1.70 14.53 -5.61
CA SER A 183 2.47 14.81 -6.82
C SER A 183 1.79 14.27 -8.08
N LYS A 184 2.25 14.71 -9.22
CA LYS A 184 1.95 14.12 -10.54
C LYS A 184 3.16 13.36 -11.03
N ILE A 185 2.95 12.15 -11.50
CA ILE A 185 4.01 11.32 -12.02
C ILE A 185 3.80 11.01 -13.50
N LYS A 186 4.91 10.96 -14.23
CA LYS A 186 4.98 10.46 -15.59
C LYS A 186 6.02 9.37 -15.62
N VAL A 187 5.59 8.17 -15.98
CA VAL A 187 6.44 6.98 -16.02
C VAL A 187 6.59 6.55 -17.46
N GLU A 188 7.83 6.22 -17.86
CA GLU A 188 8.15 5.55 -19.10
C GLU A 188 9.25 4.53 -18.79
N LYS A 189 8.86 3.25 -18.66
CA LYS A 189 9.79 2.17 -18.33
C LYS A 189 10.89 2.03 -19.42
N PRO A 190 12.08 1.55 -19.12
CA PRO A 190 12.43 1.01 -17.78
C PRO A 190 12.88 2.07 -16.76
N ASN A 191 13.37 3.24 -17.13
CA ASN A 191 14.15 4.07 -16.21
C ASN A 191 13.77 5.56 -16.21
N LYS A 192 12.64 5.93 -16.82
CA LYS A 192 12.23 7.34 -16.82
C LYS A 192 11.02 7.51 -15.88
N LEU A 193 11.24 8.25 -14.82
CA LEU A 193 10.20 8.76 -13.94
C LEU A 193 10.41 10.25 -13.76
N LYS A 194 9.37 11.03 -14.07
CA LYS A 194 9.30 12.45 -13.77
C LYS A 194 8.21 12.67 -12.73
N GLU A 195 8.55 13.33 -11.64
CA GLU A 195 7.63 13.67 -10.58
C GLU A 195 7.55 15.19 -10.44
N GLU A 196 6.34 15.71 -10.36
CA GLU A 196 6.03 17.10 -10.08
C GLU A 196 5.28 17.18 -8.75
N ILE A 197 5.97 17.62 -7.71
CA ILE A 197 5.39 17.74 -6.37
C ILE A 197 4.44 18.95 -6.35
N LEU A 198 3.17 18.71 -6.07
CA LEU A 198 2.13 19.73 -5.97
C LEU A 198 2.02 20.27 -4.54
N ALA A 199 2.14 19.39 -3.55
CA ALA A 199 2.14 19.74 -2.14
C ALA A 199 2.94 18.70 -1.34
N SER A 200 3.71 19.17 -0.37
CA SER A 200 4.39 18.29 0.56
C SER A 200 4.40 18.91 1.96
N LYS A 201 4.17 18.09 2.97
CA LYS A 201 4.25 18.45 4.38
C LYS A 201 5.04 17.39 5.11
N VAL A 202 6.06 17.83 5.85
CA VAL A 202 6.88 16.98 6.70
C VAL A 202 6.89 17.58 8.10
N ALA A 203 6.74 16.74 9.12
CA ALA A 203 6.93 17.07 10.52
C ALA A 203 7.90 16.05 11.13
N GLY A 204 8.85 16.52 11.93
CA GLY A 204 9.98 15.75 12.45
C GLY A 204 11.25 15.88 11.58
N GLU A 205 12.31 15.18 11.98
CA GLU A 205 13.56 15.15 11.20
C GLU A 205 13.44 14.24 9.98
N ASP A 206 13.82 14.75 8.82
CA ASP A 206 13.81 14.02 7.53
C ASP A 206 15.20 13.56 7.10
N ASN A 207 16.20 13.67 7.97
CA ASN A 207 17.60 13.32 7.72
C ASN A 207 17.76 11.82 7.39
N GLY A 208 17.61 11.46 6.11
CA GLY A 208 17.91 10.15 5.56
C GLY A 208 16.74 9.19 5.37
N PHE A 209 15.49 9.56 5.66
CA PHE A 209 14.32 8.67 5.58
C PHE A 209 13.16 9.25 4.77
N SER A 210 13.43 9.85 3.63
CA SER A 210 12.38 10.41 2.78
C SER A 210 11.88 9.35 1.77
N TYR A 211 10.94 8.52 2.19
CA TYR A 211 10.19 7.59 1.29
C TYR A 211 8.88 8.24 0.81
N ASN A 212 8.90 9.52 0.55
CA ASN A 212 7.72 10.30 0.16
C ASN A 212 7.69 10.69 -1.32
N THR A 213 8.57 10.11 -2.13
CA THR A 213 8.63 10.32 -3.58
C THR A 213 8.35 9.04 -4.34
N ALA A 214 7.77 9.16 -5.51
CA ALA A 214 7.46 8.01 -6.37
C ALA A 214 8.72 7.25 -6.82
N LEU A 215 9.85 7.94 -6.96
CA LEU A 215 11.12 7.33 -7.36
C LEU A 215 11.60 6.28 -6.33
N ASN A 216 11.49 6.61 -5.05
CA ASN A 216 12.00 5.76 -3.95
C ASN A 216 11.04 4.62 -3.57
N THR A 217 9.90 4.50 -4.25
CA THR A 217 8.82 3.58 -3.86
C THR A 217 8.36 2.67 -5.00
N ASN A 218 9.15 2.62 -6.07
CA ASN A 218 8.80 1.82 -7.25
C ASN A 218 9.25 0.35 -7.11
N TYR A 219 8.48 -0.43 -6.35
CA TYR A 219 8.70 -1.88 -6.23
C TYR A 219 7.84 -2.62 -7.26
N ASP A 220 8.46 -3.07 -8.37
CA ASP A 220 7.79 -3.78 -9.47
C ASP A 220 8.07 -5.28 -9.41
N PHE A 221 7.09 -6.08 -8.96
CA PHE A 221 7.23 -7.52 -8.85
C PHE A 221 7.26 -8.26 -10.20
N TYR A 222 6.97 -7.60 -11.31
CA TYR A 222 7.20 -8.17 -12.63
C TYR A 222 8.70 -8.21 -13.01
N GLU A 223 9.55 -7.44 -12.30
CA GLU A 223 11.00 -7.56 -12.44
C GLU A 223 11.54 -8.82 -11.74
N ASN A 224 12.75 -9.24 -12.10
CA ASN A 224 13.39 -10.40 -11.45
C ASN A 224 13.83 -10.09 -10.02
N TYR A 225 14.18 -8.85 -9.77
CA TYR A 225 14.71 -8.38 -8.50
C TYR A 225 14.01 -7.09 -8.07
N ILE A 226 13.74 -7.00 -6.79
CA ILE A 226 13.23 -5.79 -6.12
C ILE A 226 14.39 -5.18 -5.35
N ASP A 227 14.71 -3.93 -5.62
CA ASP A 227 15.84 -3.24 -5.02
C ASP A 227 15.45 -2.65 -3.64
N PHE A 228 16.14 -3.13 -2.61
CA PHE A 228 16.11 -2.64 -1.24
C PHE A 228 17.54 -2.43 -0.72
N ASP A 229 18.43 -1.83 -1.52
CA ASP A 229 19.90 -1.86 -1.36
C ASP A 229 20.48 -3.27 -1.44
N VAL A 230 19.63 -4.28 -1.40
CA VAL A 230 19.91 -5.69 -1.68
C VAL A 230 18.88 -6.16 -2.71
N ASN A 231 19.33 -6.83 -3.75
CA ASN A 231 18.48 -7.37 -4.81
C ASN A 231 17.64 -8.56 -4.29
N MET A 232 16.43 -8.29 -3.82
CA MET A 232 15.49 -9.30 -3.36
C MET A 232 14.84 -10.02 -4.55
N VAL A 233 14.85 -11.34 -4.55
CA VAL A 233 14.31 -12.15 -5.65
C VAL A 233 12.78 -12.09 -5.68
N SER A 234 12.19 -11.68 -6.80
CA SER A 234 10.74 -11.67 -6.98
C SER A 234 10.16 -13.09 -6.94
N PRO A 235 8.97 -13.31 -6.32
CA PRO A 235 8.27 -14.59 -6.38
C PRO A 235 7.90 -15.07 -7.79
N ILE A 236 7.94 -14.18 -8.80
CA ILE A 236 7.77 -14.52 -10.21
C ILE A 236 9.03 -14.20 -11.05
N ALA A 237 10.22 -14.22 -10.43
CA ALA A 237 11.48 -14.17 -11.17
C ALA A 237 11.62 -15.34 -12.14
N ASP A 238 12.41 -15.18 -13.21
CA ASP A 238 12.62 -16.23 -14.21
C ASP A 238 13.14 -17.55 -13.61
N ASN A 239 13.92 -17.45 -12.53
CA ASN A 239 14.51 -18.57 -11.80
C ASN A 239 13.88 -18.81 -10.42
N THR A 240 12.62 -18.37 -10.23
CA THR A 240 11.91 -18.35 -8.94
C THR A 240 11.92 -19.70 -8.24
N PHE A 241 11.79 -20.79 -8.98
CA PHE A 241 11.79 -22.17 -8.43
C PHE A 241 13.14 -22.59 -7.81
N ASN A 242 14.21 -21.87 -8.01
CA ASN A 242 15.47 -22.09 -7.29
C ASN A 242 15.42 -21.54 -5.86
N TYR A 243 14.57 -20.55 -5.61
CA TYR A 243 14.51 -19.80 -4.37
C TYR A 243 13.28 -20.11 -3.52
N TYR A 244 12.16 -20.48 -4.15
CA TYR A 244 10.87 -20.63 -3.47
C TYR A 244 10.24 -21.99 -3.66
N ASN A 245 9.47 -22.40 -2.64
CA ASN A 245 8.40 -23.38 -2.70
C ASN A 245 7.07 -22.62 -2.71
N PHE A 246 6.11 -23.14 -3.47
CA PHE A 246 4.78 -22.58 -3.59
C PHE A 246 3.72 -23.59 -3.16
N LYS A 247 2.64 -23.09 -2.56
CA LYS A 247 1.46 -23.90 -2.22
C LYS A 247 0.21 -23.08 -2.52
N LEU A 248 -0.72 -23.66 -3.28
CA LEU A 248 -2.05 -23.06 -3.44
C LEU A 248 -2.79 -23.14 -2.11
N GLU A 249 -3.08 -21.98 -1.53
CA GLU A 249 -3.82 -21.85 -0.27
C GLU A 249 -5.32 -21.94 -0.53
N SER A 250 -5.80 -21.14 -1.46
CA SER A 250 -7.21 -21.03 -1.82
C SER A 250 -7.39 -20.33 -3.16
N THR A 251 -8.61 -20.37 -3.67
CA THR A 251 -9.06 -19.58 -4.81
C THR A 251 -10.35 -18.85 -4.46
N PHE A 252 -10.57 -17.68 -5.05
CA PHE A 252 -11.79 -16.89 -4.89
C PHE A 252 -12.09 -16.09 -6.14
N TYR A 253 -13.31 -15.59 -6.28
CA TYR A 253 -13.70 -14.69 -7.37
C TYR A 253 -13.72 -13.25 -6.86
N ASP A 254 -13.08 -12.35 -7.62
CA ASP A 254 -13.19 -10.91 -7.37
C ASP A 254 -14.57 -10.36 -7.82
N ASP A 255 -14.81 -9.07 -7.61
CA ASP A 255 -16.03 -8.37 -8.01
C ASP A 255 -16.22 -8.27 -9.55
N ASN A 256 -15.20 -8.57 -10.34
CA ASN A 256 -15.24 -8.67 -11.78
C ASN A 256 -15.45 -10.11 -12.25
N ASN A 257 -15.75 -11.04 -11.33
CA ASN A 257 -15.90 -12.48 -11.58
C ASN A 257 -14.65 -13.12 -12.19
N GLN A 258 -13.46 -12.62 -11.82
CA GLN A 258 -12.18 -13.21 -12.19
C GLN A 258 -11.69 -14.12 -11.05
N LEU A 259 -11.23 -15.30 -11.41
CA LEU A 259 -10.70 -16.26 -10.43
C LEU A 259 -9.31 -15.83 -10.00
N ILE A 260 -9.10 -15.72 -8.69
CA ILE A 260 -7.84 -15.32 -8.07
C ILE A 260 -7.25 -16.52 -7.34
N ASN A 261 -6.00 -16.81 -7.59
CA ASN A 261 -5.24 -17.85 -6.92
C ASN A 261 -4.41 -17.22 -5.79
N LYS A 262 -4.72 -17.55 -4.54
CA LYS A 262 -3.91 -17.18 -3.36
C LYS A 262 -2.84 -18.24 -3.14
N ILE A 263 -1.58 -17.85 -3.27
CA ILE A 263 -0.44 -18.76 -3.23
C ILE A 263 0.49 -18.38 -2.09
N VAL A 264 0.79 -19.34 -1.23
CA VAL A 264 1.84 -19.23 -0.20
C VAL A 264 3.20 -19.25 -0.87
N VAL A 265 4.03 -18.30 -0.52
CA VAL A 265 5.44 -18.17 -0.94
C VAL A 265 6.32 -18.51 0.23
N THR A 266 7.12 -19.57 0.11
CA THR A 266 8.02 -20.02 1.17
C THR A 266 9.45 -20.12 0.67
N PRO A 267 10.43 -19.47 1.32
CA PRO A 267 11.84 -19.60 0.96
C PRO A 267 12.34 -21.05 1.02
N LYS A 268 13.14 -21.46 0.06
CA LYS A 268 13.86 -22.73 0.12
C LYS A 268 15.05 -22.68 1.07
N ARG A 269 15.69 -21.52 1.16
CA ARG A 269 16.83 -21.25 2.05
C ARG A 269 16.64 -19.93 2.78
N ASP A 270 16.76 -19.96 4.09
CA ASP A 270 16.34 -18.87 4.97
C ASP A 270 17.20 -17.59 4.84
N LYS A 271 18.48 -17.73 4.51
CA LYS A 271 19.45 -16.61 4.50
C LYS A 271 19.60 -15.91 3.14
N GLU A 272 18.87 -16.35 2.14
CA GLU A 272 18.88 -15.70 0.82
C GLU A 272 18.02 -14.42 0.81
N PRO A 273 18.26 -13.50 -0.13
CA PRO A 273 17.46 -12.28 -0.28
C PRO A 273 16.09 -12.62 -0.91
N VAL A 274 15.19 -13.15 -0.11
CA VAL A 274 13.89 -13.70 -0.52
C VAL A 274 12.78 -13.24 0.40
N PHE A 275 11.57 -13.22 -0.14
CA PHE A 275 10.33 -12.91 0.55
C PHE A 275 9.67 -14.17 1.13
N GLU A 276 8.74 -14.00 2.07
CA GLU A 276 7.79 -15.01 2.51
C GLU A 276 6.40 -14.39 2.68
N GLY A 277 5.33 -15.18 2.53
CA GLY A 277 3.96 -14.68 2.64
C GLY A 277 3.08 -15.12 1.48
N TYR A 278 2.35 -14.20 0.86
CA TYR A 278 1.36 -14.52 -0.17
C TYR A 278 1.55 -13.71 -1.44
N ILE A 279 1.35 -14.38 -2.58
CA ILE A 279 1.12 -13.74 -3.87
C ILE A 279 -0.24 -14.16 -4.41
N TYR A 280 -0.95 -13.22 -5.01
CA TYR A 280 -2.29 -13.42 -5.56
C TYR A 280 -2.20 -13.24 -7.08
N ILE A 281 -2.55 -14.28 -7.82
CA ILE A 281 -2.45 -14.33 -9.28
C ILE A 281 -3.83 -14.52 -9.89
N VAL A 282 -4.17 -13.65 -10.85
CA VAL A 282 -5.40 -13.74 -11.62
C VAL A 282 -5.30 -14.92 -12.59
N GLU A 283 -6.31 -15.79 -12.60
CA GLU A 283 -6.40 -16.88 -13.57
C GLU A 283 -6.52 -16.32 -15.02
N ASP A 284 -6.13 -17.10 -16.01
CA ASP A 284 -6.12 -16.78 -17.43
C ASP A 284 -5.19 -15.63 -17.85
N SER A 285 -5.24 -14.49 -17.20
CA SER A 285 -4.38 -13.34 -17.51
C SER A 285 -2.99 -13.46 -16.86
N TRP A 286 -2.87 -14.25 -15.80
CA TRP A 286 -1.67 -14.47 -14.99
C TRP A 286 -1.06 -13.17 -14.47
N ALA A 287 -1.88 -12.14 -14.35
CA ALA A 287 -1.48 -10.86 -13.78
C ALA A 287 -1.42 -10.94 -12.26
N ILE A 288 -0.61 -10.09 -11.64
CA ILE A 288 -0.60 -9.93 -10.19
C ILE A 288 -1.88 -9.19 -9.78
N TYR A 289 -2.67 -9.80 -8.88
CA TYR A 289 -3.80 -9.18 -8.20
C TYR A 289 -3.35 -8.47 -6.93
N GLY A 290 -2.35 -9.05 -6.25
CA GLY A 290 -1.76 -8.46 -5.05
C GLY A 290 -0.57 -9.25 -4.54
N VAL A 291 0.14 -8.63 -3.63
CA VAL A 291 1.19 -9.27 -2.82
C VAL A 291 1.03 -8.87 -1.36
N ASP A 292 1.30 -9.78 -0.47
CA ASP A 292 1.38 -9.59 0.97
C ASP A 292 2.60 -10.37 1.46
N LEU A 293 3.76 -9.71 1.46
CA LEU A 293 5.06 -10.35 1.57
C LEU A 293 5.88 -9.74 2.70
N ASP A 294 6.41 -10.62 3.53
CA ASP A 294 7.30 -10.30 4.63
C ASP A 294 8.76 -10.52 4.23
N ILE A 295 9.63 -9.68 4.77
CA ILE A 295 11.08 -9.76 4.66
C ILE A 295 11.67 -9.70 6.07
N LYS A 296 12.57 -10.60 6.39
CA LYS A 296 13.34 -10.54 7.65
C LYS A 296 14.58 -9.69 7.46
N GLY A 297 14.89 -8.82 8.42
CA GLY A 297 15.95 -7.84 8.29
C GLY A 297 17.33 -8.44 7.99
N TYR A 298 17.64 -9.62 8.53
CA TYR A 298 18.90 -10.29 8.22
C TYR A 298 19.05 -10.72 6.74
N ARG A 299 17.93 -10.90 6.00
CA ARG A 299 17.95 -11.17 4.55
C ARG A 299 18.32 -9.93 3.74
N MET A 300 18.09 -8.76 4.31
CA MET A 300 18.46 -7.46 3.73
C MET A 300 19.82 -6.96 4.23
N GLN A 301 20.54 -7.76 5.03
CA GLN A 301 21.80 -7.38 5.68
C GLN A 301 21.68 -6.12 6.54
N GLN A 302 20.48 -5.84 7.05
CA GLN A 302 20.18 -4.70 7.91
C GLN A 302 20.02 -5.18 9.37
N PRO A 303 21.07 -5.05 10.22
CA PRO A 303 21.07 -5.67 11.54
C PRO A 303 20.09 -5.07 12.54
N ILE A 304 19.65 -3.83 12.31
CA ILE A 304 18.66 -3.16 13.16
C ILE A 304 17.21 -3.44 12.74
N LEU A 305 17.00 -3.86 11.50
CA LEU A 305 15.68 -4.20 10.98
C LEU A 305 15.27 -5.60 11.49
N GLU A 306 14.15 -5.71 12.17
CA GLU A 306 13.58 -7.00 12.59
C GLU A 306 12.79 -7.60 11.42
N THR A 307 11.79 -6.86 10.94
CA THR A 307 10.91 -7.28 9.84
C THR A 307 10.50 -6.09 8.98
N MET A 308 10.20 -6.36 7.73
CA MET A 308 9.55 -5.45 6.81
C MET A 308 8.46 -6.20 6.07
N LYS A 309 7.30 -5.58 5.90
CA LYS A 309 6.17 -6.11 5.15
C LYS A 309 5.84 -5.20 3.99
N LEU A 310 5.77 -5.76 2.80
CA LEU A 310 5.36 -5.06 1.58
C LEU A 310 4.05 -5.64 1.08
N THR A 311 3.04 -4.77 1.00
CA THR A 311 1.73 -5.12 0.45
C THR A 311 1.44 -4.28 -0.78
N GLN A 312 0.96 -4.90 -1.85
CA GLN A 312 0.47 -4.19 -3.05
C GLN A 312 -0.90 -4.72 -3.44
N ASN A 313 -1.81 -3.81 -3.77
CA ASN A 313 -3.13 -4.12 -4.30
C ASN A 313 -3.27 -3.60 -5.72
N PHE A 314 -3.85 -4.41 -6.58
CA PHE A 314 -4.13 -4.05 -7.97
C PHE A 314 -5.63 -4.09 -8.20
N SER A 315 -6.15 -3.20 -9.05
CA SER A 315 -7.51 -3.21 -9.52
C SER A 315 -7.59 -3.35 -11.03
N PHE A 316 -8.67 -3.97 -11.50
CA PHE A 316 -8.90 -4.13 -12.92
C PHE A 316 -9.64 -2.91 -13.48
N ASN A 317 -9.01 -2.20 -14.40
CA ASN A 317 -9.65 -1.14 -15.16
C ASN A 317 -10.34 -1.74 -16.40
N LYS A 318 -11.67 -1.74 -16.39
CA LYS A 318 -12.50 -2.32 -17.47
C LYS A 318 -12.36 -1.58 -18.80
N ASN A 319 -12.10 -0.27 -18.75
CA ASN A 319 -11.97 0.54 -19.97
C ASN A 319 -10.71 0.18 -20.75
N ASN A 320 -9.60 0.00 -20.05
CA ASN A 320 -8.30 -0.28 -20.64
C ASN A 320 -7.92 -1.76 -20.60
N LYS A 321 -8.74 -2.59 -19.92
CA LYS A 321 -8.56 -4.05 -19.75
C LYS A 321 -7.20 -4.40 -19.16
N LEU A 322 -6.77 -3.66 -18.14
CA LEU A 322 -5.47 -3.87 -17.49
C LEU A 322 -5.59 -3.79 -15.96
N TRP A 323 -4.68 -4.47 -15.30
CA TRP A 323 -4.48 -4.38 -13.85
C TRP A 323 -3.55 -3.23 -13.54
N VAL A 324 -3.96 -2.36 -12.62
CA VAL A 324 -3.20 -1.18 -12.18
C VAL A 324 -2.95 -1.29 -10.68
N LYS A 325 -1.74 -1.06 -10.26
CA LYS A 325 -1.40 -0.95 -8.84
C LYS A 325 -2.05 0.31 -8.26
N ASN A 326 -2.95 0.14 -7.30
CA ASN A 326 -3.64 1.27 -6.65
C ASN A 326 -2.97 1.70 -5.38
N VAL A 327 -2.53 0.72 -4.58
CA VAL A 327 -1.99 0.96 -3.25
C VAL A 327 -0.78 0.10 -3.02
N GLN A 328 0.21 0.69 -2.40
CA GLN A 328 1.36 0.00 -1.87
C GLN A 328 1.59 0.44 -0.44
N THR A 329 1.82 -0.49 0.46
CA THR A 329 2.25 -0.19 1.83
C THR A 329 3.56 -0.87 2.14
N LEU A 330 4.38 -0.18 2.91
CA LEU A 330 5.62 -0.68 3.46
C LEU A 330 5.58 -0.48 4.97
N ASP A 331 5.45 -1.56 5.71
CA ASP A 331 5.49 -1.57 7.18
C ASP A 331 6.82 -2.14 7.63
N PHE A 332 7.47 -1.53 8.62
CA PHE A 332 8.68 -2.11 9.18
C PHE A 332 8.73 -2.00 10.70
N LEU A 333 9.43 -2.95 11.28
CA LEU A 333 9.79 -2.98 12.68
C LEU A 333 11.31 -3.09 12.79
N ALA A 334 11.91 -2.22 13.58
CA ALA A 334 13.34 -2.19 13.83
C ALA A 334 13.61 -2.02 15.32
N GLY A 335 14.80 -2.42 15.76
CA GLY A 335 15.18 -2.30 17.16
C GLY A 335 16.68 -2.15 17.34
N ILE A 336 17.09 -1.30 18.29
CA ILE A 336 18.47 -1.12 18.68
C ILE A 336 18.56 -0.73 20.17
N PHE A 337 19.43 -1.38 20.93
CA PHE A 337 19.62 -1.11 22.36
C PHE A 337 18.33 -1.09 23.20
N GLY A 338 17.34 -1.93 22.85
CA GLY A 338 16.05 -1.99 23.55
C GLY A 338 15.02 -0.93 23.12
N ILE A 339 15.41 0.01 22.26
CA ILE A 339 14.50 0.97 21.64
C ILE A 339 13.86 0.31 20.43
N LYS A 340 12.55 0.42 20.30
CA LYS A 340 11.81 -0.07 19.15
C LYS A 340 11.36 1.07 18.25
N PHE A 341 11.52 0.86 16.97
CA PHE A 341 11.10 1.74 15.90
C PHE A 341 10.09 1.01 15.02
N SER A 342 9.06 1.70 14.64
CA SER A 342 8.12 1.20 13.63
C SER A 342 7.81 2.31 12.63
N GLY A 343 7.65 1.93 11.36
CA GLY A 343 7.26 2.88 10.34
C GLY A 343 6.28 2.25 9.39
N LYS A 344 5.43 3.11 8.83
CA LYS A 344 4.51 2.73 7.77
C LYS A 344 4.49 3.80 6.70
N PHE A 345 4.70 3.37 5.47
CA PHE A 345 4.60 4.20 4.29
C PHE A 345 3.50 3.67 3.39
N THR A 346 2.63 4.55 2.94
CA THR A 346 1.52 4.22 2.04
C THR A 346 1.61 5.09 0.81
N HIS A 347 1.45 4.45 -0.35
CA HIS A 347 1.48 5.09 -1.66
C HIS A 347 0.24 4.69 -2.45
N VAL A 348 -0.42 5.68 -3.02
CA VAL A 348 -1.66 5.52 -3.80
C VAL A 348 -1.49 6.14 -5.17
#